data_161e1c815a00b16461cfe7aa270e683c
#
_entry.id   161e1c815a00b16461cfe7aa270e683c
#
_cell.length_a   1.000
_cell.length_b   1.000
_cell.length_c   1.000
_cell.angle_alpha   90.00
_cell.angle_beta   90.00
_cell.angle_gamma   90.00
#
_symmetry.space_group_name_H-M   'P 1'
#
loop_
_entity.id
_entity.type
_entity.pdbx_description
1 polymer ?
#
loop_
_entity_poly.entity_id
_entity_poly.type
_entity_poly.pdbx_seq_one_letter_code
_entity_poly.pdbx_strand_id
1 'polypeptide(L)'
;RYYIERFFRVRISKEQEQLKEAFKKYLSPQMLDKLSEDGFKMKFGGEKVEAAMIFTDLESFTNMCERVGDAERIVEALSDYFERTTTHIFEYDGVVIKFIGDAIFAAWGAPIVDPQSSLNAAKAAWYLSKDDTLAVEGVTLKTRIGVHFGEVVAGNIGSRQRVDYTMIGDPVNVAARLEGLNKMFGTRILISEEIESRLHSEFHTRKVGRFRVKGRREPTAVFELVGPVAEIEKLAWGDPYALGIAALESNNFEEARSRFEEVDRMRGETGDGPSRFYLRLLKNGEPISHGVYDMTKK
;
A
#
# COMPACT_ATOMS: atom_id res chain seq x y z
N ARG A 1 22.73 -29.02 -44.08
CA ARG A 1 21.36 -28.90 -43.49
C ARG A 1 21.42 -28.81 -41.96
N TYR A 2 22.11 -29.72 -41.28
CA TYR A 2 22.29 -29.73 -39.81
C TYR A 2 22.92 -28.45 -39.22
N TYR A 3 23.97 -27.87 -39.86
CA TYR A 3 24.60 -26.65 -39.41
C TYR A 3 23.68 -25.41 -39.60
N ILE A 4 22.88 -25.40 -40.65
CA ILE A 4 21.94 -24.31 -40.89
C ILE A 4 20.80 -24.33 -39.83
N GLU A 5 20.23 -25.51 -39.57
CA GLU A 5 19.19 -25.68 -38.55
C GLU A 5 19.71 -25.32 -37.13
N ARG A 6 20.95 -25.72 -36.81
CA ARG A 6 21.60 -25.39 -35.56
C ARG A 6 21.87 -23.86 -35.44
N PHE A 7 22.30 -23.23 -36.53
CA PHE A 7 22.53 -21.78 -36.58
C PHE A 7 21.25 -20.99 -36.38
N PHE A 8 20.17 -21.38 -37.05
CA PHE A 8 18.86 -20.75 -36.87
C PHE A 8 18.30 -20.97 -35.47
N ARG A 9 18.44 -22.17 -34.92
CA ARG A 9 17.98 -22.47 -33.55
C ARG A 9 18.73 -21.64 -32.51
N VAL A 10 20.04 -21.48 -32.63
CA VAL A 10 20.86 -20.66 -31.73
C VAL A 10 20.52 -19.16 -31.90
N ARG A 11 20.26 -18.70 -33.12
CA ARG A 11 19.89 -17.32 -33.38
C ARG A 11 18.51 -16.97 -32.81
N ILE A 12 17.52 -17.84 -33.02
CA ILE A 12 16.15 -17.70 -32.45
C ILE A 12 16.22 -17.69 -30.90
N SER A 13 17.03 -18.58 -30.32
CA SER A 13 17.24 -18.62 -28.86
C SER A 13 17.83 -17.31 -28.34
N LYS A 14 18.79 -16.73 -29.04
CA LYS A 14 19.44 -15.46 -28.65
C LYS A 14 18.53 -14.25 -28.80
N GLU A 15 17.74 -14.22 -29.88
CA GLU A 15 16.73 -13.17 -30.09
C GLU A 15 15.58 -13.28 -29.07
N GLN A 16 15.17 -14.49 -28.68
CA GLN A 16 14.19 -14.72 -27.61
C GLN A 16 14.74 -14.32 -26.24
N GLU A 17 16.00 -14.58 -25.93
CA GLU A 17 16.66 -14.16 -24.71
C GLU A 17 16.76 -12.64 -24.61
N GLN A 18 17.17 -11.96 -25.70
CA GLN A 18 17.20 -10.51 -25.77
C GLN A 18 15.80 -9.89 -25.61
N LEU A 19 14.78 -10.50 -26.18
CA LEU A 19 13.41 -10.07 -26.03
C LEU A 19 12.92 -10.25 -24.59
N LYS A 20 13.23 -11.40 -23.97
CA LYS A 20 12.92 -11.67 -22.56
C LYS A 20 13.61 -10.66 -21.63
N GLU A 21 14.88 -10.34 -21.86
CA GLU A 21 15.62 -9.33 -21.10
C GLU A 21 15.04 -7.91 -21.29
N ALA A 22 14.56 -7.58 -22.50
CA ALA A 22 13.86 -6.33 -22.72
C ALA A 22 12.55 -6.26 -21.95
N PHE A 23 11.77 -7.35 -21.94
CA PHE A 23 10.50 -7.41 -21.21
C PHE A 23 10.67 -7.41 -19.68
N LYS A 24 11.79 -7.89 -19.14
CA LYS A 24 12.11 -7.81 -17.70
C LYS A 24 12.07 -6.38 -17.15
N LYS A 25 12.27 -5.37 -17.99
CA LYS A 25 12.20 -3.95 -17.60
C LYS A 25 10.76 -3.43 -17.50
N TYR A 26 9.80 -4.14 -18.09
CA TYR A 26 8.39 -3.70 -18.16
C TYR A 26 7.44 -4.62 -17.39
N LEU A 27 7.89 -5.84 -17.08
CA LEU A 27 7.08 -6.87 -16.43
C LEU A 27 7.82 -7.40 -15.21
N SER A 28 7.07 -7.65 -14.13
CA SER A 28 7.64 -8.33 -12.97
C SER A 28 8.15 -9.73 -13.32
N PRO A 29 9.11 -10.30 -12.56
CA PRO A 29 9.57 -11.67 -12.77
C PRO A 29 8.43 -12.68 -12.84
N GLN A 30 7.46 -12.59 -11.93
CA GLN A 30 6.30 -13.48 -11.85
C GLN A 30 5.41 -13.39 -13.11
N MET A 31 5.24 -12.19 -13.65
CA MET A 31 4.48 -12.00 -14.90
C MET A 31 5.21 -12.58 -16.12
N LEU A 32 6.54 -12.46 -16.15
CA LEU A 32 7.35 -13.07 -17.21
C LEU A 32 7.28 -14.58 -17.18
N ASP A 33 7.35 -15.17 -15.99
CA ASP A 33 7.28 -16.63 -15.84
C ASP A 33 5.92 -17.14 -16.29
N LYS A 34 4.82 -16.52 -15.87
CA LYS A 34 3.47 -16.87 -16.33
C LYS A 34 3.29 -16.72 -17.83
N LEU A 35 3.79 -15.63 -18.43
CA LEU A 35 3.77 -15.46 -19.90
C LEU A 35 4.60 -16.53 -20.61
N SER A 36 5.73 -16.94 -20.03
CA SER A 36 6.58 -17.99 -20.58
C SER A 36 5.89 -19.35 -20.56
N GLU A 37 5.19 -19.70 -19.47
CA GLU A 37 4.38 -20.92 -19.33
C GLU A 37 3.25 -20.97 -20.34
N ASP A 38 2.57 -19.85 -20.59
CA ASP A 38 1.49 -19.73 -21.59
C ASP A 38 2.02 -19.61 -23.04
N GLY A 39 3.34 -19.78 -23.24
CA GLY A 39 3.98 -19.70 -24.57
C GLY A 39 3.89 -18.31 -25.18
N PHE A 40 3.97 -17.25 -24.37
CA PHE A 40 3.86 -15.83 -24.73
C PHE A 40 2.53 -15.47 -25.41
N LYS A 41 1.47 -16.22 -25.14
CA LYS A 41 0.12 -15.91 -25.63
C LYS A 41 -0.61 -15.05 -24.61
N MET A 42 -0.79 -13.77 -24.92
CA MET A 42 -1.66 -12.91 -24.12
C MET A 42 -3.13 -13.32 -24.31
N LYS A 43 -3.76 -13.79 -23.24
CA LYS A 43 -5.21 -13.96 -23.19
C LYS A 43 -5.84 -12.64 -22.73
N PHE A 44 -6.80 -12.13 -23.50
CA PHE A 44 -7.60 -10.97 -23.09
C PHE A 44 -8.62 -11.38 -22.03
N GLY A 45 -8.92 -10.45 -21.13
CA GLY A 45 -9.88 -10.63 -20.06
C GLY A 45 -9.21 -10.83 -18.72
N GLY A 46 -10.00 -11.05 -17.70
CA GLY A 46 -9.55 -11.27 -16.34
C GLY A 46 -10.32 -12.37 -15.66
N GLU A 47 -9.76 -12.87 -14.59
CA GLU A 47 -10.37 -13.88 -13.72
C GLU A 47 -10.53 -13.32 -12.30
N LYS A 48 -11.53 -13.83 -11.57
CA LYS A 48 -11.73 -13.49 -10.18
C LYS A 48 -10.66 -14.14 -9.34
N VAL A 49 -9.96 -13.32 -8.56
CA VAL A 49 -8.91 -13.76 -7.65
C VAL A 49 -9.02 -13.00 -6.32
N GLU A 50 -8.57 -13.61 -5.26
CA GLU A 50 -8.34 -12.94 -3.98
C GLU A 50 -6.90 -12.43 -3.95
N ALA A 51 -6.73 -11.14 -3.67
CA ALA A 51 -5.42 -10.49 -3.70
C ALA A 51 -5.28 -9.47 -2.57
N ALA A 52 -4.06 -9.35 -2.05
CA ALA A 52 -3.66 -8.19 -1.27
C ALA A 52 -3.13 -7.10 -2.21
N MET A 53 -3.44 -5.85 -1.92
CA MET A 53 -3.09 -4.70 -2.75
C MET A 53 -2.49 -3.61 -1.89
N ILE A 54 -1.46 -2.96 -2.42
CA ILE A 54 -0.84 -1.77 -1.83
C ILE A 54 -0.97 -0.60 -2.79
N PHE A 55 -1.35 0.56 -2.22
CA PHE A 55 -1.11 1.86 -2.83
C PHE A 55 -0.11 2.62 -1.97
N THR A 56 0.87 3.25 -2.62
CA THR A 56 1.82 4.16 -1.97
C THR A 56 1.68 5.56 -2.52
N ASP A 57 2.12 6.57 -1.76
CA ASP A 57 2.24 7.97 -2.17
C ASP A 57 3.35 8.64 -1.36
N LEU A 58 4.04 9.60 -1.97
CA LEU A 58 5.11 10.35 -1.29
C LEU A 58 4.56 11.61 -0.63
N GLU A 59 4.77 11.73 0.67
CA GLU A 59 4.31 12.90 1.43
C GLU A 59 4.96 14.18 0.91
N SER A 60 4.14 15.15 0.49
CA SER A 60 4.58 16.46 0.01
C SER A 60 5.43 16.46 -1.27
N PHE A 61 5.32 15.41 -2.11
CA PHE A 61 6.07 15.32 -3.37
C PHE A 61 5.83 16.54 -4.28
N THR A 62 4.58 16.97 -4.46
CA THR A 62 4.26 18.16 -5.28
C THR A 62 4.99 19.42 -4.78
N ASN A 63 4.98 19.66 -3.46
CA ASN A 63 5.67 20.80 -2.87
C ASN A 63 7.20 20.71 -3.05
N MET A 64 7.75 19.50 -3.00
CA MET A 64 9.16 19.26 -3.27
C MET A 64 9.49 19.58 -4.73
N CYS A 65 8.67 19.12 -5.68
CA CYS A 65 8.86 19.42 -7.09
C CYS A 65 8.87 20.93 -7.39
N GLU A 66 7.95 21.69 -6.78
CA GLU A 66 7.92 23.14 -6.90
C GLU A 66 9.18 23.82 -6.33
N ARG A 67 9.73 23.32 -5.24
CA ARG A 67 10.94 23.87 -4.62
C ARG A 67 12.20 23.58 -5.42
N VAL A 68 12.34 22.32 -5.89
CA VAL A 68 13.52 21.90 -6.67
C VAL A 68 13.56 22.57 -8.02
N GLY A 69 12.40 22.65 -8.73
CA GLY A 69 12.29 23.33 -10.03
C GLY A 69 13.11 22.71 -11.16
N ASP A 70 13.84 21.63 -10.90
CA ASP A 70 14.68 20.90 -11.86
C ASP A 70 14.06 19.51 -12.13
N ALA A 71 13.41 19.37 -13.28
CA ALA A 71 12.70 18.17 -13.66
C ALA A 71 13.62 16.95 -13.83
N GLU A 72 14.86 17.12 -14.28
CA GLU A 72 15.80 16.01 -14.49
C GLU A 72 16.20 15.39 -13.15
N ARG A 73 16.54 16.21 -12.17
CA ARG A 73 16.84 15.75 -10.79
C ARG A 73 15.66 15.09 -10.12
N ILE A 74 14.45 15.60 -10.34
CA ILE A 74 13.22 14.99 -9.79
C ILE A 74 13.02 13.60 -10.36
N VAL A 75 13.18 13.44 -11.70
CA VAL A 75 13.05 12.15 -12.38
C VAL A 75 14.13 11.15 -11.91
N GLU A 76 15.37 11.60 -11.75
CA GLU A 76 16.47 10.76 -11.24
C GLU A 76 16.15 10.24 -9.83
N ALA A 77 15.80 11.13 -8.91
CA ALA A 77 15.46 10.78 -7.54
C ALA A 77 14.23 9.86 -7.46
N LEU A 78 13.20 10.12 -8.28
CA LEU A 78 12.01 9.27 -8.35
C LEU A 78 12.34 7.88 -8.92
N SER A 79 13.24 7.80 -9.89
CA SER A 79 13.70 6.52 -10.45
C SER A 79 14.43 5.69 -9.41
N ASP A 80 15.32 6.29 -8.62
CA ASP A 80 16.01 5.63 -7.51
C ASP A 80 15.03 5.15 -6.44
N TYR A 81 14.01 5.94 -6.12
CA TYR A 81 12.95 5.55 -5.19
C TYR A 81 12.17 4.35 -5.73
N PHE A 82 11.77 4.37 -6.99
CA PHE A 82 11.04 3.25 -7.62
C PHE A 82 11.87 1.98 -7.66
N GLU A 83 13.16 2.06 -7.93
CA GLU A 83 14.06 0.89 -7.95
C GLU A 83 14.11 0.22 -6.58
N ARG A 84 14.35 0.98 -5.50
CA ARG A 84 14.37 0.45 -4.12
C ARG A 84 13.01 -0.11 -3.70
N THR A 85 11.95 0.64 -3.94
CA THR A 85 10.58 0.23 -3.58
C THR A 85 10.18 -1.04 -4.32
N THR A 86 10.49 -1.14 -5.61
CA THR A 86 10.23 -2.32 -6.43
C THR A 86 11.01 -3.53 -5.92
N THR A 87 12.26 -3.34 -5.49
CA THR A 87 13.07 -4.40 -4.89
C THR A 87 12.38 -4.99 -3.67
N HIS A 88 11.91 -4.16 -2.72
CA HIS A 88 11.18 -4.66 -1.56
C HIS A 88 9.86 -5.35 -1.92
N ILE A 89 9.13 -4.85 -2.92
CA ILE A 89 7.92 -5.53 -3.38
C ILE A 89 8.25 -6.93 -3.90
N PHE A 90 9.31 -7.08 -4.69
CA PHE A 90 9.71 -8.37 -5.27
C PHE A 90 10.31 -9.33 -4.25
N GLU A 91 11.05 -8.83 -3.24
CA GLU A 91 11.58 -9.65 -2.13
C GLU A 91 10.47 -10.37 -1.34
N TYR A 92 9.27 -9.82 -1.33
CA TYR A 92 8.08 -10.42 -0.70
C TYR A 92 7.07 -10.96 -1.71
N ASP A 93 7.52 -11.40 -2.89
CA ASP A 93 6.69 -12.03 -3.93
C ASP A 93 5.56 -11.15 -4.48
N GLY A 94 5.69 -9.84 -4.37
CA GLY A 94 4.73 -8.88 -4.93
C GLY A 94 4.96 -8.60 -6.41
N VAL A 95 3.95 -8.05 -7.04
CA VAL A 95 3.95 -7.60 -8.44
C VAL A 95 3.64 -6.13 -8.50
N VAL A 96 4.51 -5.33 -9.12
CA VAL A 96 4.18 -3.93 -9.45
C VAL A 96 3.20 -3.92 -10.63
N ILE A 97 2.01 -3.43 -10.38
CA ILE A 97 0.95 -3.33 -11.39
C ILE A 97 1.13 -2.05 -12.21
N LYS A 98 1.42 -0.93 -11.53
CA LYS A 98 1.54 0.38 -12.19
C LYS A 98 2.24 1.41 -11.32
N PHE A 99 3.02 2.29 -11.96
CA PHE A 99 3.43 3.57 -11.40
C PHE A 99 2.42 4.65 -11.80
N ILE A 100 2.01 5.50 -10.86
CA ILE A 100 0.97 6.53 -11.05
C ILE A 100 1.50 7.84 -10.46
N GLY A 101 2.22 8.64 -11.27
CA GLY A 101 2.97 9.79 -10.75
C GLY A 101 4.08 9.32 -9.81
N ASP A 102 4.05 9.73 -8.56
CA ASP A 102 4.94 9.30 -7.47
C ASP A 102 4.40 8.08 -6.69
N ALA A 103 3.20 7.62 -7.04
CA ALA A 103 2.54 6.49 -6.41
C ALA A 103 2.88 5.16 -7.08
N ILE A 104 2.84 4.08 -6.29
CA ILE A 104 2.95 2.70 -6.77
C ILE A 104 1.69 1.94 -6.44
N PHE A 105 1.14 1.24 -7.41
CA PHE A 105 0.15 0.20 -7.22
C PHE A 105 0.81 -1.15 -7.37
N ALA A 106 0.82 -1.96 -6.29
CA ALA A 106 1.36 -3.30 -6.28
C ALA A 106 0.36 -4.29 -5.68
N ALA A 107 0.53 -5.59 -6.00
CA ALA A 107 -0.37 -6.65 -5.56
C ALA A 107 0.34 -7.97 -5.28
N TRP A 108 -0.31 -8.82 -4.47
CA TRP A 108 0.07 -10.18 -4.10
C TRP A 108 -1.11 -11.12 -4.29
N GLY A 109 -0.85 -12.36 -4.71
CA GLY A 109 -1.92 -13.35 -4.97
C GLY A 109 -2.38 -13.40 -6.43
N ALA A 110 -1.83 -12.54 -7.30
CA ALA A 110 -2.01 -12.59 -8.74
C ALA A 110 -0.80 -11.96 -9.46
N PRO A 111 -0.38 -12.49 -10.61
CA PRO A 111 -0.95 -13.59 -11.39
C PRO A 111 -0.70 -14.99 -10.79
N ILE A 112 0.09 -15.10 -9.74
CA ILE A 112 0.38 -16.35 -9.03
C ILE A 112 -0.35 -16.31 -7.69
N VAL A 113 -1.10 -17.38 -7.39
CA VAL A 113 -1.82 -17.51 -6.12
C VAL A 113 -0.81 -17.62 -4.98
N ASP A 114 -0.95 -16.75 -3.98
CA ASP A 114 -0.13 -16.75 -2.78
C ASP A 114 -1.02 -16.79 -1.53
N PRO A 115 -1.03 -17.91 -0.78
CA PRO A 115 -1.78 -18.01 0.47
C PRO A 115 -1.32 -17.03 1.56
N GLN A 116 -0.08 -16.52 1.47
CA GLN A 116 0.50 -15.55 2.40
C GLN A 116 0.44 -14.11 1.87
N SER A 117 -0.31 -13.86 0.80
CA SER A 117 -0.40 -12.57 0.12
C SER A 117 -0.60 -11.38 1.07
N SER A 118 -1.47 -11.50 2.07
CA SER A 118 -1.72 -10.44 3.06
C SER A 118 -0.53 -10.18 3.97
N LEU A 119 0.14 -11.24 4.43
CA LEU A 119 1.31 -11.13 5.29
C LEU A 119 2.51 -10.57 4.51
N ASN A 120 2.73 -11.07 3.30
CA ASN A 120 3.80 -10.60 2.43
C ASN A 120 3.60 -9.13 2.04
N ALA A 121 2.37 -8.70 1.74
CA ALA A 121 2.04 -7.31 1.51
C ALA A 121 2.32 -6.42 2.74
N ALA A 122 1.98 -6.88 3.94
CA ALA A 122 2.25 -6.16 5.19
C ALA A 122 3.77 -6.05 5.47
N LYS A 123 4.54 -7.11 5.23
CA LYS A 123 6.01 -7.10 5.35
C LYS A 123 6.62 -6.10 4.37
N ALA A 124 6.23 -6.17 3.09
CA ALA A 124 6.67 -5.20 2.09
C ALA A 124 6.34 -3.76 2.51
N ALA A 125 5.09 -3.50 2.94
CA ALA A 125 4.67 -2.18 3.41
C ALA A 125 5.52 -1.66 4.57
N TRP A 126 5.87 -2.54 5.53
CA TRP A 126 6.74 -2.17 6.64
C TRP A 126 8.11 -1.72 6.17
N TYR A 127 8.80 -2.52 5.34
CA TYR A 127 10.13 -2.16 4.85
C TYR A 127 10.10 -0.93 3.95
N LEU A 128 9.11 -0.79 3.07
CA LEU A 128 8.87 0.42 2.29
C LEU A 128 8.73 1.67 3.18
N SER A 129 8.05 1.54 4.31
CA SER A 129 7.87 2.66 5.24
C SER A 129 9.16 3.08 5.95
N LYS A 130 10.18 2.23 5.95
CA LYS A 130 11.50 2.52 6.56
C LYS A 130 12.48 3.13 5.57
N ASP A 131 12.22 3.00 4.27
CA ASP A 131 13.05 3.59 3.23
C ASP A 131 12.74 5.09 3.07
N ASP A 132 13.15 5.88 4.07
CA ASP A 132 13.04 7.35 4.08
C ASP A 132 14.20 7.99 3.29
N THR A 133 14.69 7.33 2.24
CA THR A 133 15.94 7.71 1.58
C THR A 133 15.75 8.59 0.35
N LEU A 134 14.50 8.86 -0.07
CA LEU A 134 14.29 9.87 -1.10
C LEU A 134 14.54 11.27 -0.51
N ALA A 135 15.80 11.69 -0.58
CA ALA A 135 16.22 13.02 -0.18
C ALA A 135 16.59 13.82 -1.44
N VAL A 136 15.82 14.86 -1.74
CA VAL A 136 16.17 15.83 -2.78
C VAL A 136 16.41 17.18 -2.08
N GLU A 137 17.61 17.74 -2.26
CA GLU A 137 18.02 19.01 -1.66
C GLU A 137 17.84 19.07 -0.11
N GLY A 138 18.10 17.95 0.57
CA GLY A 138 17.99 17.84 2.03
C GLY A 138 16.54 17.69 2.54
N VAL A 139 15.56 17.52 1.66
CA VAL A 139 14.17 17.18 2.03
C VAL A 139 13.99 15.67 1.91
N THR A 140 13.77 15.01 3.04
CA THR A 140 13.43 13.59 3.08
C THR A 140 11.92 13.43 2.90
N LEU A 141 11.50 12.67 1.90
CA LEU A 141 10.10 12.34 1.68
C LEU A 141 9.76 11.00 2.37
N LYS A 142 8.58 10.99 2.98
CA LYS A 142 8.04 9.80 3.66
C LYS A 142 7.02 9.13 2.78
N THR A 143 7.07 7.81 2.70
CA THR A 143 6.06 7.01 1.97
C THR A 143 4.84 6.76 2.86
N ARG A 144 3.65 7.08 2.37
CA ARG A 144 2.36 6.69 2.93
C ARG A 144 1.86 5.46 2.19
N ILE A 145 1.25 4.51 2.91
CA ILE A 145 0.89 3.21 2.37
C ILE A 145 -0.50 2.82 2.84
N GLY A 146 -1.34 2.38 1.91
CA GLY A 146 -2.64 1.76 2.19
C GLY A 146 -2.63 0.32 1.73
N VAL A 147 -3.02 -0.63 2.61
CA VAL A 147 -3.04 -2.07 2.31
C VAL A 147 -4.44 -2.63 2.51
N HIS A 148 -4.96 -3.33 1.50
CA HIS A 148 -6.26 -3.99 1.56
C HIS A 148 -6.22 -5.37 0.89
N PHE A 149 -7.09 -6.27 1.36
CA PHE A 149 -7.28 -7.59 0.76
C PHE A 149 -8.74 -7.76 0.34
N GLY A 150 -8.95 -8.36 -0.86
CA GLY A 150 -10.29 -8.65 -1.32
C GLY A 150 -10.34 -9.32 -2.70
N GLU A 151 -11.56 -9.74 -3.11
CA GLU A 151 -11.81 -10.30 -4.43
C GLU A 151 -11.79 -9.21 -5.50
N VAL A 152 -10.98 -9.40 -6.53
CA VAL A 152 -10.84 -8.52 -7.70
C VAL A 152 -10.88 -9.33 -8.98
N VAL A 153 -11.07 -8.65 -10.09
CA VAL A 153 -10.82 -9.21 -11.43
C VAL A 153 -9.43 -8.80 -11.85
N ALA A 154 -8.50 -9.75 -11.95
CA ALA A 154 -7.13 -9.53 -12.39
C ALA A 154 -6.91 -10.11 -13.79
N GLY A 155 -6.20 -9.38 -14.65
CA GLY A 155 -5.90 -9.86 -16.00
C GLY A 155 -5.49 -8.78 -16.98
N ASN A 156 -5.41 -9.18 -18.25
CA ASN A 156 -5.03 -8.29 -19.35
C ASN A 156 -6.25 -7.51 -19.82
N ILE A 157 -6.36 -6.27 -19.39
CA ILE A 157 -7.52 -5.41 -19.61
C ILE A 157 -7.10 -4.20 -20.45
N GLY A 158 -7.91 -3.86 -21.44
CA GLY A 158 -7.64 -2.73 -22.32
C GLY A 158 -8.30 -2.86 -23.68
N SER A 159 -7.72 -2.24 -24.68
CA SER A 159 -8.15 -2.31 -26.08
C SER A 159 -7.31 -3.33 -26.86
N ARG A 160 -7.74 -3.65 -28.09
CA ARG A 160 -6.95 -4.51 -28.99
C ARG A 160 -5.56 -3.92 -29.34
N GLN A 161 -5.38 -2.61 -29.17
CA GLN A 161 -4.14 -1.91 -29.51
C GLN A 161 -3.23 -1.70 -28.29
N ARG A 162 -3.82 -1.68 -27.07
CA ARG A 162 -3.09 -1.48 -25.81
C ARG A 162 -3.76 -2.25 -24.70
N VAL A 163 -2.99 -3.09 -24.05
CA VAL A 163 -3.41 -3.96 -22.94
C VAL A 163 -2.47 -3.72 -21.78
N ASP A 164 -3.04 -3.55 -20.60
CA ASP A 164 -2.30 -3.51 -19.35
C ASP A 164 -2.75 -4.70 -18.47
N TYR A 165 -1.81 -5.40 -17.83
CA TYR A 165 -2.17 -6.28 -16.74
C TYR A 165 -2.57 -5.43 -15.55
N THR A 166 -3.79 -5.58 -15.08
CA THR A 166 -4.32 -4.75 -14.00
C THR A 166 -5.40 -5.48 -13.20
N MET A 167 -5.83 -4.85 -12.11
CA MET A 167 -6.90 -5.33 -11.25
C MET A 167 -8.05 -4.34 -11.23
N ILE A 168 -9.28 -4.85 -11.27
CA ILE A 168 -10.52 -4.06 -11.21
C ILE A 168 -11.41 -4.62 -10.11
N GLY A 169 -11.94 -3.73 -9.27
CA GLY A 169 -12.87 -4.05 -8.21
C GLY A 169 -12.90 -2.96 -7.12
N ASP A 170 -13.93 -2.98 -6.27
CA ASP A 170 -13.99 -2.05 -5.13
C ASP A 170 -12.78 -2.17 -4.19
N PRO A 171 -12.19 -3.38 -3.95
CA PRO A 171 -10.99 -3.52 -3.12
C PRO A 171 -9.81 -2.64 -3.56
N VAL A 172 -9.61 -2.43 -4.87
CA VAL A 172 -8.55 -1.54 -5.38
C VAL A 172 -8.75 -0.11 -4.88
N ASN A 173 -10.01 0.37 -4.92
CA ASN A 173 -10.34 1.71 -4.44
C ASN A 173 -10.22 1.83 -2.92
N VAL A 174 -10.48 0.75 -2.16
CA VAL A 174 -10.29 0.72 -0.70
C VAL A 174 -8.82 0.90 -0.35
N ALA A 175 -7.91 0.16 -0.99
CA ALA A 175 -6.47 0.29 -0.77
C ALA A 175 -5.98 1.73 -1.03
N ALA A 176 -6.40 2.33 -2.16
CA ALA A 176 -6.07 3.71 -2.49
C ALA A 176 -6.62 4.72 -1.46
N ARG A 177 -7.84 4.49 -0.94
CA ARG A 177 -8.42 5.35 0.11
C ARG A 177 -7.67 5.22 1.43
N LEU A 178 -7.26 4.02 1.81
CA LEU A 178 -6.45 3.80 3.03
C LEU A 178 -5.12 4.56 2.94
N GLU A 179 -4.46 4.56 1.78
CA GLU A 179 -3.29 5.38 1.57
C GLU A 179 -3.59 6.85 1.87
N GLY A 180 -4.63 7.43 1.22
CA GLY A 180 -4.98 8.83 1.41
C GLY A 180 -5.36 9.22 2.85
N LEU A 181 -5.91 8.28 3.65
CA LEU A 181 -6.24 8.48 5.06
C LEU A 181 -5.01 8.70 5.94
N ASN A 182 -3.83 8.19 5.56
CA ASN A 182 -2.59 8.44 6.31
C ASN A 182 -2.32 9.93 6.53
N LYS A 183 -2.64 10.77 5.55
CA LYS A 183 -2.50 12.23 5.66
C LYS A 183 -3.35 12.82 6.79
N MET A 184 -4.54 12.27 6.99
CA MET A 184 -5.47 12.74 8.01
C MET A 184 -5.03 12.36 9.42
N PHE A 185 -4.50 11.15 9.57
CA PHE A 185 -4.10 10.59 10.86
C PHE A 185 -2.62 10.83 11.19
N GLY A 186 -1.81 11.30 10.25
CA GLY A 186 -0.37 11.42 10.43
C GLY A 186 0.31 10.05 10.60
N THR A 187 -0.26 9.01 10.00
CA THR A 187 0.27 7.65 10.00
C THR A 187 1.06 7.34 8.73
N ARG A 188 1.79 6.22 8.71
CA ARG A 188 2.56 5.77 7.56
C ARG A 188 1.89 4.63 6.82
N ILE A 189 1.32 3.67 7.55
CA ILE A 189 0.73 2.46 6.98
C ILE A 189 -0.64 2.26 7.60
N LEU A 190 -1.67 2.34 6.76
CA LEU A 190 -3.02 1.97 7.15
C LEU A 190 -3.44 0.69 6.42
N ILE A 191 -4.06 -0.20 7.18
CA ILE A 191 -4.53 -1.50 6.70
C ILE A 191 -6.01 -1.68 7.01
N SER A 192 -6.67 -2.50 6.22
CA SER A 192 -8.05 -2.92 6.48
C SER A 192 -8.13 -4.05 7.48
N GLU A 193 -9.33 -4.30 8.00
CA GLU A 193 -9.64 -5.43 8.89
C GLU A 193 -9.35 -6.78 8.22
N GLU A 194 -9.56 -6.88 6.89
CA GLU A 194 -9.25 -8.08 6.12
C GLU A 194 -7.76 -8.40 6.09
N ILE A 195 -6.89 -7.41 6.09
CA ILE A 195 -5.44 -7.59 6.26
C ILE A 195 -5.13 -7.93 7.70
N GLU A 196 -5.60 -7.12 8.66
CA GLU A 196 -5.31 -7.28 10.09
C GLU A 196 -5.58 -8.71 10.58
N SER A 197 -6.74 -9.27 10.24
CA SER A 197 -7.13 -10.63 10.63
C SER A 197 -6.23 -11.75 10.06
N ARG A 198 -5.43 -11.45 9.03
CA ARG A 198 -4.52 -12.39 8.36
C ARG A 198 -3.06 -12.25 8.76
N LEU A 199 -2.73 -11.32 9.65
CA LEU A 199 -1.33 -11.09 10.07
C LEU A 199 -0.83 -12.11 11.11
N HIS A 200 -1.70 -13.00 11.62
CA HIS A 200 -1.34 -14.08 12.56
C HIS A 200 -0.49 -13.63 13.74
N SER A 201 -0.73 -12.42 14.25
CA SER A 201 0.02 -11.80 15.36
C SER A 201 1.51 -11.54 15.07
N GLU A 202 1.94 -11.52 13.82
CA GLU A 202 3.32 -11.15 13.47
C GLU A 202 3.59 -9.64 13.60
N PHE A 203 2.54 -8.82 13.60
CA PHE A 203 2.63 -7.38 13.71
C PHE A 203 1.84 -6.81 14.87
N HIS A 204 2.37 -5.76 15.47
CA HIS A 204 1.57 -4.86 16.30
C HIS A 204 0.70 -4.00 15.39
N THR A 205 -0.60 -4.04 15.65
CA THR A 205 -1.58 -3.18 15.00
C THR A 205 -2.34 -2.38 16.04
N ARG A 206 -2.93 -1.25 15.66
CA ARG A 206 -3.94 -0.57 16.46
C ARG A 206 -5.13 -0.16 15.62
N LYS A 207 -6.33 -0.33 16.15
CA LYS A 207 -7.56 0.13 15.52
C LYS A 207 -7.58 1.65 15.53
N VAL A 208 -7.44 2.29 14.36
CA VAL A 208 -7.52 3.74 14.24
C VAL A 208 -8.95 4.22 14.42
N GLY A 209 -9.93 3.47 13.92
CA GLY A 209 -11.33 3.77 14.09
C GLY A 209 -12.22 3.10 13.05
N ARG A 210 -13.49 3.53 12.98
CA ARG A 210 -14.45 3.11 11.96
C ARG A 210 -14.89 4.30 11.14
N PHE A 211 -14.76 4.18 9.82
CA PHE A 211 -15.00 5.31 8.90
C PHE A 211 -16.00 4.92 7.82
N ARG A 212 -17.02 5.77 7.66
CA ARG A 212 -17.91 5.68 6.52
C ARG A 212 -17.31 6.47 5.37
N VAL A 213 -16.84 5.76 4.34
CA VAL A 213 -16.25 6.37 3.16
C VAL A 213 -17.26 6.48 2.02
N LYS A 214 -17.07 7.46 1.13
CA LYS A 214 -17.96 7.66 -0.03
C LYS A 214 -18.07 6.39 -0.86
N GLY A 215 -19.29 5.95 -1.17
CA GLY A 215 -19.58 4.76 -1.96
C GLY A 215 -19.75 3.46 -1.17
N ARG A 216 -19.52 3.46 0.17
CA ARG A 216 -19.85 2.31 1.04
C ARG A 216 -20.97 2.67 2.02
N ARG A 217 -21.92 1.75 2.19
CA ARG A 217 -23.03 1.89 3.17
C ARG A 217 -22.54 1.58 4.59
N GLU A 218 -21.72 0.53 4.72
CA GLU A 218 -21.20 0.07 6.01
C GLU A 218 -19.87 0.77 6.34
N PRO A 219 -19.67 1.18 7.60
CA PRO A 219 -18.39 1.71 8.07
C PRO A 219 -17.31 0.63 8.02
N THR A 220 -16.14 0.99 7.52
CA THR A 220 -14.97 0.11 7.47
C THR A 220 -14.07 0.37 8.67
N ALA A 221 -13.65 -0.68 9.38
CA ALA A 221 -12.62 -0.57 10.40
C ALA A 221 -11.26 -0.38 9.73
N VAL A 222 -10.48 0.56 10.25
CA VAL A 222 -9.15 0.92 9.76
C VAL A 222 -8.16 0.72 10.89
N PHE A 223 -7.03 0.09 10.58
CA PHE A 223 -5.96 -0.19 11.53
C PHE A 223 -4.66 0.47 11.04
N GLU A 224 -3.82 0.88 11.96
CA GLU A 224 -2.43 1.22 11.67
C GLU A 224 -1.56 -0.02 11.87
N LEU A 225 -0.70 -0.31 10.92
CA LEU A 225 0.38 -1.28 11.04
C LEU A 225 1.55 -0.59 11.75
N VAL A 226 1.77 -0.92 13.02
CA VAL A 226 2.79 -0.24 13.85
C VAL A 226 4.16 -0.82 13.64
N GLY A 227 4.27 -2.14 13.46
CA GLY A 227 5.52 -2.83 13.15
C GLY A 227 5.53 -4.29 13.62
N PRO A 228 6.58 -5.05 13.22
CA PRO A 228 6.71 -6.46 13.60
C PRO A 228 6.86 -6.63 15.13
N VAL A 229 6.20 -7.64 15.68
CA VAL A 229 6.32 -7.99 17.10
C VAL A 229 7.76 -8.35 17.47
N ALA A 230 8.52 -8.92 16.53
CA ALA A 230 9.93 -9.25 16.72
C ALA A 230 10.84 -8.02 16.89
N GLU A 231 10.44 -6.85 16.38
CA GLU A 231 11.23 -5.61 16.42
C GLU A 231 10.75 -4.64 17.50
N ILE A 232 9.50 -4.78 17.95
CA ILE A 232 8.86 -3.87 18.90
C ILE A 232 8.32 -4.67 20.08
N GLU A 233 8.99 -4.58 21.24
CA GLU A 233 8.62 -5.37 22.42
C GLU A 233 7.20 -5.08 22.94
N LYS A 234 6.87 -3.83 23.17
CA LYS A 234 5.57 -3.41 23.70
C LYS A 234 5.24 -1.96 23.36
N LEU A 235 3.99 -1.74 23.03
CA LEU A 235 3.44 -0.41 22.83
C LEU A 235 2.83 0.11 24.15
N ALA A 236 3.62 0.80 24.96
CA ALA A 236 3.15 1.34 26.26
C ALA A 236 1.89 2.21 26.13
N TRP A 237 1.74 2.90 25.01
CA TRP A 237 0.58 3.74 24.69
C TRP A 237 -0.60 2.94 24.06
N GLY A 238 -0.42 1.66 23.76
CA GLY A 238 -1.42 0.83 23.07
C GLY A 238 -2.70 0.64 23.90
N ASP A 239 -2.56 0.27 25.16
CA ASP A 239 -3.71 0.05 26.05
C ASP A 239 -4.50 1.35 26.31
N PRO A 240 -3.88 2.51 26.67
CA PRO A 240 -4.58 3.77 26.78
C PRO A 240 -5.29 4.18 25.47
N TYR A 241 -4.66 3.95 24.30
CA TYR A 241 -5.29 4.25 23.03
C TYR A 241 -6.55 3.39 22.78
N ALA A 242 -6.45 2.08 23.03
CA ALA A 242 -7.58 1.17 22.89
C ALA A 242 -8.76 1.55 23.78
N LEU A 243 -8.49 1.97 25.02
CA LEU A 243 -9.51 2.50 25.94
C LEU A 243 -10.16 3.77 25.41
N GLY A 244 -9.39 4.66 24.78
CA GLY A 244 -9.90 5.85 24.12
C GLY A 244 -10.87 5.52 22.97
N ILE A 245 -10.55 4.54 22.13
CA ILE A 245 -11.44 4.05 21.06
C ILE A 245 -12.71 3.42 21.65
N ALA A 246 -12.60 2.58 22.68
CA ALA A 246 -13.75 1.97 23.35
C ALA A 246 -14.68 3.02 23.97
N ALA A 247 -14.12 4.08 24.54
CA ALA A 247 -14.89 5.20 25.07
C ALA A 247 -15.65 5.97 23.97
N LEU A 248 -15.05 6.17 22.79
CA LEU A 248 -15.74 6.73 21.62
C LEU A 248 -16.91 5.83 21.16
N GLU A 249 -16.70 4.52 21.11
CA GLU A 249 -17.72 3.54 20.73
C GLU A 249 -18.91 3.54 21.70
N SER A 250 -18.64 3.86 22.97
CA SER A 250 -19.66 4.01 24.03
C SER A 250 -20.24 5.43 24.13
N ASN A 251 -19.83 6.36 23.26
CA ASN A 251 -20.15 7.80 23.33
C ASN A 251 -19.72 8.48 24.65
N ASN A 252 -18.72 7.91 25.35
CA ASN A 252 -18.10 8.54 26.53
C ASN A 252 -16.95 9.47 26.08
N PHE A 253 -17.32 10.67 25.62
CA PHE A 253 -16.39 11.60 25.00
C PHE A 253 -15.37 12.23 25.98
N GLU A 254 -15.71 12.32 27.27
CA GLU A 254 -14.77 12.82 28.29
C GLU A 254 -13.65 11.82 28.55
N GLU A 255 -13.98 10.55 28.75
CA GLU A 255 -12.99 9.49 28.89
C GLU A 255 -12.14 9.37 27.62
N ALA A 256 -12.76 9.38 26.44
CA ALA A 256 -12.06 9.32 25.16
C ALA A 256 -11.01 10.46 25.05
N ARG A 257 -11.40 11.69 25.40
CA ARG A 257 -10.50 12.85 25.41
C ARG A 257 -9.32 12.63 26.36
N SER A 258 -9.60 12.24 27.60
CA SER A 258 -8.55 12.00 28.61
C SER A 258 -7.53 10.98 28.14
N ARG A 259 -8.00 9.86 27.54
CA ARG A 259 -7.12 8.79 27.03
C ARG A 259 -6.29 9.23 25.84
N PHE A 260 -6.86 9.97 24.89
CA PHE A 260 -6.09 10.47 23.75
C PHE A 260 -5.09 11.55 24.14
N GLU A 261 -5.37 12.39 25.13
CA GLU A 261 -4.40 13.34 25.68
C GLU A 261 -3.25 12.61 26.41
N GLU A 262 -3.56 11.50 27.10
CA GLU A 262 -2.56 10.62 27.72
C GLU A 262 -1.61 10.06 26.67
N VAL A 263 -2.16 9.44 25.60
CA VAL A 263 -1.39 8.87 24.50
C VAL A 263 -0.53 9.91 23.78
N ASP A 264 -1.09 11.09 23.48
CA ASP A 264 -0.36 12.15 22.79
C ASP A 264 0.86 12.61 23.61
N ARG A 265 0.71 12.69 24.94
CA ARG A 265 1.83 12.99 25.87
C ARG A 265 2.86 11.85 25.91
N MET A 266 2.41 10.57 25.95
CA MET A 266 3.30 9.41 25.96
C MET A 266 4.16 9.32 24.68
N ARG A 267 3.68 9.83 23.56
CA ARG A 267 4.38 9.86 22.27
C ARG A 267 5.40 11.02 22.14
N GLY A 268 5.51 11.85 23.18
CA GLY A 268 6.50 12.91 23.28
C GLY A 268 6.32 14.05 22.27
N GLU A 269 7.41 14.65 21.80
CA GLU A 269 7.38 15.83 20.91
C GLU A 269 6.65 15.60 19.59
N THR A 270 6.77 14.42 19.00
CA THR A 270 6.08 14.08 17.75
C THR A 270 4.58 13.95 17.95
N GLY A 271 4.15 13.57 19.17
CA GLY A 271 2.77 13.29 19.52
C GLY A 271 2.20 12.07 18.81
N ASP A 272 0.88 11.91 18.93
CA ASP A 272 0.15 10.81 18.29
C ASP A 272 -0.90 11.32 17.31
N GLY A 273 -0.67 11.09 16.02
CA GLY A 273 -1.54 11.60 14.95
C GLY A 273 -2.99 11.19 15.07
N PRO A 274 -3.33 9.89 15.26
CA PRO A 274 -4.71 9.44 15.46
C PRO A 274 -5.37 10.02 16.72
N SER A 275 -4.65 10.13 17.84
CA SER A 275 -5.17 10.78 19.06
C SER A 275 -5.48 12.27 18.80
N ARG A 276 -4.56 12.99 18.16
CA ARG A 276 -4.77 14.40 17.77
C ARG A 276 -5.94 14.60 16.82
N PHE A 277 -6.15 13.65 15.91
CA PHE A 277 -7.33 13.66 15.05
C PHE A 277 -8.62 13.63 15.88
N TYR A 278 -8.77 12.69 16.80
CA TYR A 278 -9.95 12.61 17.66
C TYR A 278 -10.09 13.79 18.62
N LEU A 279 -9.02 14.26 19.22
CA LEU A 279 -9.02 15.45 20.07
C LEU A 279 -9.55 16.68 19.32
N ARG A 280 -9.15 16.84 18.05
CA ARG A 280 -9.66 17.92 17.19
C ARG A 280 -11.16 17.78 16.92
N LEU A 281 -11.62 16.56 16.60
CA LEU A 281 -13.06 16.31 16.36
C LEU A 281 -13.89 16.62 17.60
N LEU A 282 -13.45 16.13 18.76
CA LEU A 282 -14.12 16.35 20.04
C LEU A 282 -14.14 17.84 20.43
N LYS A 283 -13.03 18.56 20.17
CA LYS A 283 -12.94 20.01 20.41
C LYS A 283 -13.89 20.81 19.54
N ASN A 284 -14.03 20.42 18.26
CA ASN A 284 -14.88 21.11 17.29
C ASN A 284 -16.36 20.69 17.36
N GLY A 285 -16.73 19.71 18.20
CA GLY A 285 -18.07 19.16 18.26
C GLY A 285 -18.48 18.46 16.94
N GLU A 286 -17.52 17.93 16.19
CA GLU A 286 -17.82 17.19 14.97
C GLU A 286 -18.54 15.86 15.33
N PRO A 287 -19.56 15.46 14.56
CA PRO A 287 -20.38 14.31 14.92
C PRO A 287 -19.61 13.00 14.78
N ILE A 288 -19.47 12.30 15.90
CA ILE A 288 -19.01 10.92 15.99
C ILE A 288 -20.13 10.14 16.66
N SER A 289 -20.59 9.06 16.06
CA SER A 289 -21.62 8.22 16.64
C SER A 289 -21.14 6.78 16.77
N HIS A 290 -21.10 6.27 18.01
CA HIS A 290 -20.61 4.92 18.32
C HIS A 290 -19.24 4.62 17.68
N GLY A 291 -18.31 5.56 17.78
CA GLY A 291 -16.96 5.46 17.21
C GLY A 291 -16.90 5.53 15.68
N VAL A 292 -18.00 5.84 14.98
CA VAL A 292 -18.04 5.97 13.51
C VAL A 292 -17.95 7.46 13.13
N TYR A 293 -16.96 7.79 12.32
CA TYR A 293 -16.81 9.10 11.69
C TYR A 293 -17.23 9.05 10.21
N ASP A 294 -18.13 9.96 9.81
CA ASP A 294 -18.65 10.02 8.45
C ASP A 294 -17.81 10.96 7.58
N MET A 295 -17.08 10.39 6.63
CA MET A 295 -16.21 11.10 5.69
C MET A 295 -16.89 11.44 4.36
N THR A 296 -18.15 11.11 4.19
CA THR A 296 -18.87 11.36 2.93
C THR A 296 -19.21 12.82 2.71
N LYS A 297 -19.11 13.64 3.76
CA LYS A 297 -19.52 15.06 3.79
C LYS A 297 -18.37 16.05 3.56
N LYS A 298 -17.18 15.56 3.23
CA LYS A 298 -15.99 16.41 2.93
C LYS A 298 -15.56 16.28 1.48
#